data_1848667cd0f4f2c35411cc657ffb8828
#
_entry.id   1848667cd0f4f2c35411cc657ffb8828
#
_cell.length_a   1.000
_cell.length_b   1.000
_cell.length_c   1.000
_cell.angle_alpha   90.00
_cell.angle_beta   90.00
_cell.angle_gamma   90.00
#
_symmetry.space_group_name_H-M   'P 1'
#
loop_
_entity.id
_entity.type
_entity.pdbx_description
1 polymer ?
#
loop_
_entity_poly.entity_id
_entity_poly.type
_entity_poly.pdbx_seq_one_letter_code
_entity_poly.pdbx_strand_id
1 'polypeptide(L)'
;VSLYNQTNEIPIKPTPVIGMVGSNQDLKKINSNKFCNIGNKILVLGKQLEKNLSPYLLQDQNLASNINEYNDLEELDLDYEKKVADCVLKMSDFKYIMSCNDISRGGVFLSLLKMQYKDMGFKVNIPDPIDLFCEYSAGYVIEIRNEDLNNVSSFLSKNGVGYFEIGEIIKENIEINSKKFDYFDIINNYHNNFEKIIN
;
A
#
# COMPACT_ATOMS: atom_id res chain seq x y z
N VAL A 1 -14.60 8.13 29.96
CA VAL A 1 -15.09 7.87 28.59
C VAL A 1 -15.63 6.46 28.56
N SER A 2 -16.86 6.27 28.10
CA SER A 2 -17.44 4.94 27.88
C SER A 2 -17.42 4.61 26.40
N LEU A 3 -16.86 3.45 26.05
CA LEU A 3 -16.89 2.94 24.67
C LEU A 3 -18.09 2.01 24.42
N TYR A 4 -18.94 1.81 25.45
CA TYR A 4 -20.16 1.02 25.28
C TYR A 4 -21.25 1.86 24.63
N ASN A 5 -21.81 1.35 23.54
CA ASN A 5 -22.96 1.93 22.86
C ASN A 5 -23.81 0.81 22.25
N GLN A 6 -25.11 1.07 22.07
CA GLN A 6 -26.03 0.12 21.45
C GLN A 6 -27.10 0.85 20.64
N THR A 7 -27.58 0.18 19.60
CA THR A 7 -28.75 0.61 18.81
C THR A 7 -29.73 -0.56 18.75
N ASN A 8 -30.98 -0.33 19.17
CA ASN A 8 -32.03 -1.35 19.19
C ASN A 8 -31.58 -2.64 19.90
N GLU A 9 -30.97 -2.50 21.09
CA GLU A 9 -30.43 -3.63 21.92
C GLU A 9 -29.24 -4.38 21.28
N ILE A 10 -28.75 -3.97 20.12
CA ILE A 10 -27.57 -4.54 19.47
C ILE A 10 -26.34 -3.72 19.90
N PRO A 11 -25.35 -4.36 20.56
CA PRO A 11 -24.11 -3.68 20.92
C PRO A 11 -23.34 -3.21 19.71
N ILE A 12 -22.92 -1.95 19.71
CA ILE A 12 -21.99 -1.41 18.70
C ILE A 12 -20.57 -1.77 19.16
N LYS A 13 -19.77 -2.31 18.25
CA LYS A 13 -18.35 -2.61 18.54
C LYS A 13 -17.62 -1.33 18.94
N PRO A 14 -16.83 -1.34 20.03
CA PRO A 14 -16.04 -0.18 20.42
C PRO A 14 -14.98 0.09 19.36
N THR A 15 -15.21 1.12 18.55
CA THR A 15 -14.34 1.48 17.43
C THR A 15 -13.84 2.90 17.62
N PRO A 16 -12.64 3.10 18.20
CA PRO A 16 -12.06 4.42 18.29
C PRO A 16 -11.68 4.91 16.89
N VAL A 17 -12.06 6.14 16.57
CA VAL A 17 -11.64 6.83 15.34
C VAL A 17 -10.71 7.96 15.74
N ILE A 18 -9.48 7.93 15.22
CA ILE A 18 -8.49 8.96 15.49
C ILE A 18 -8.25 9.71 14.17
N GLY A 19 -8.48 11.01 14.19
CA GLY A 19 -8.18 11.92 13.09
C GLY A 19 -7.02 12.84 13.45
N MET A 20 -6.10 13.04 12.51
CA MET A 20 -4.98 13.95 12.67
C MET A 20 -4.92 14.91 11.48
N VAL A 21 -4.76 16.20 11.74
CA VAL A 21 -4.63 17.23 10.71
C VAL A 21 -3.27 17.90 10.88
N GLY A 22 -2.50 17.93 9.77
CA GLY A 22 -1.23 18.64 9.69
C GLY A 22 -1.28 19.76 8.65
N SER A 23 -0.40 20.73 8.77
CA SER A 23 -0.19 21.75 7.74
C SER A 23 1.21 21.62 7.16
N ASN A 24 1.32 21.77 5.84
CA ASN A 24 2.60 21.83 5.15
C ASN A 24 2.81 23.26 4.62
N GLN A 25 3.91 23.89 5.01
CA GLN A 25 4.26 25.25 4.60
C GLN A 25 4.92 25.33 3.22
N ASP A 26 5.44 24.22 2.72
CA ASP A 26 6.12 24.15 1.42
C ASP A 26 5.45 23.12 0.51
N LEU A 27 4.62 23.60 -0.40
CA LEU A 27 3.92 22.75 -1.38
C LEU A 27 4.86 21.96 -2.30
N LYS A 28 6.12 22.40 -2.45
CA LYS A 28 7.13 21.68 -3.26
C LYS A 28 7.64 20.41 -2.60
N LYS A 29 7.34 20.23 -1.32
CA LYS A 29 7.69 19.05 -0.53
C LYS A 29 6.58 18.00 -0.46
N ILE A 30 5.45 18.27 -1.09
CA ILE A 30 4.33 17.32 -1.15
C ILE A 30 4.58 16.35 -2.29
N ASN A 31 4.65 15.05 -1.97
CA ASN A 31 4.65 14.01 -2.98
C ASN A 31 3.24 13.79 -3.53
N SER A 32 3.14 13.42 -4.79
CA SER A 32 1.89 12.90 -5.33
C SER A 32 1.53 11.57 -4.67
N ASN A 33 0.25 11.31 -4.51
CA ASN A 33 -0.26 9.96 -4.24
C ASN A 33 -0.73 9.26 -5.52
N LYS A 34 -0.40 9.82 -6.69
CA LYS A 34 -0.77 9.29 -8.01
C LYS A 34 0.48 9.08 -8.83
N PHE A 35 0.50 8.02 -9.63
CA PHE A 35 1.58 7.76 -10.57
C PHE A 35 1.86 8.98 -11.45
N CYS A 36 3.13 9.24 -11.69
CA CYS A 36 3.60 10.41 -12.40
C CYS A 36 4.06 10.10 -13.82
N ASN A 37 4.84 9.01 -14.01
CA ASN A 37 5.43 8.72 -15.31
C ASN A 37 5.50 7.22 -15.63
N ILE A 38 5.17 6.87 -16.86
CA ILE A 38 5.39 5.54 -17.42
C ILE A 38 6.89 5.25 -17.47
N GLY A 39 7.28 4.02 -17.15
CA GLY A 39 8.67 3.55 -17.10
C GLY A 39 9.37 3.79 -15.75
N ASN A 40 8.77 4.54 -14.84
CA ASN A 40 9.29 4.66 -13.48
C ASN A 40 9.15 3.33 -12.73
N LYS A 41 10.04 3.13 -11.76
CA LYS A 41 10.09 1.93 -10.92
C LYS A 41 9.16 2.04 -9.74
N ILE A 42 8.64 0.89 -9.33
CA ILE A 42 7.78 0.73 -8.16
C ILE A 42 8.54 -0.08 -7.11
N LEU A 43 8.72 0.52 -5.94
CA LEU A 43 9.31 -0.13 -4.78
C LEU A 43 8.28 -0.22 -3.66
N VAL A 44 8.36 -1.31 -2.91
CA VAL A 44 7.68 -1.47 -1.62
C VAL A 44 8.72 -1.27 -0.53
N LEU A 45 8.42 -0.41 0.43
CA LEU A 45 9.23 -0.18 1.63
C LEU A 45 8.54 -0.78 2.85
N GLY A 46 9.33 -1.11 3.86
CA GLY A 46 8.83 -1.59 5.13
C GLY A 46 9.12 -3.08 5.33
N LYS A 47 8.60 -3.61 6.43
CA LYS A 47 8.67 -5.02 6.75
C LYS A 47 7.31 -5.64 6.42
N GLN A 48 7.30 -6.62 5.52
CA GLN A 48 6.11 -7.42 5.30
C GLN A 48 5.76 -8.11 6.62
N LEU A 49 4.53 -7.93 7.05
CA LEU A 49 4.00 -8.68 8.17
C LEU A 49 3.73 -10.09 7.66
N GLU A 50 4.61 -11.01 8.02
CA GLU A 50 4.45 -12.40 7.64
C GLU A 50 3.06 -12.87 8.04
N LYS A 51 2.30 -13.41 7.06
CA LYS A 51 0.99 -13.99 7.30
C LYS A 51 -0.15 -13.02 7.70
N ASN A 52 0.01 -11.72 7.54
CA ASN A 52 -1.02 -10.74 7.88
C ASN A 52 -1.85 -10.35 6.65
N LEU A 53 -2.71 -11.25 6.23
CA LEU A 53 -3.63 -11.01 5.12
C LEU A 53 -4.68 -9.96 5.50
N SER A 54 -5.06 -9.16 4.52
CA SER A 54 -6.18 -8.23 4.68
C SER A 54 -7.42 -8.98 5.22
N PRO A 55 -8.08 -8.45 6.26
CA PRO A 55 -9.30 -9.06 6.83
C PRO A 55 -10.41 -9.34 5.83
N TYR A 56 -10.41 -8.67 4.69
CA TYR A 56 -11.37 -8.90 3.61
C TYR A 56 -11.17 -10.25 2.92
N LEU A 57 -9.92 -10.69 2.78
CA LEU A 57 -9.62 -12.00 2.20
C LEU A 57 -9.92 -13.13 3.16
N LEU A 58 -9.82 -12.88 4.47
CA LEU A 58 -10.18 -13.85 5.51
C LEU A 58 -11.69 -14.15 5.59
N GLN A 59 -12.52 -13.32 4.96
CA GLN A 59 -13.97 -13.58 4.86
C GLN A 59 -14.31 -14.59 3.76
N ASP A 60 -13.40 -14.84 2.81
CA ASP A 60 -13.58 -15.90 1.81
C ASP A 60 -13.28 -17.26 2.45
N GLN A 61 -14.33 -18.09 2.64
CA GLN A 61 -14.22 -19.39 3.29
C GLN A 61 -13.26 -20.36 2.58
N ASN A 62 -13.06 -20.19 1.26
CA ASN A 62 -12.12 -21.01 0.49
C ASN A 62 -10.66 -20.60 0.74
N LEU A 63 -10.41 -19.32 0.99
CA LEU A 63 -9.09 -18.81 1.39
C LEU A 63 -8.85 -19.05 2.88
N ALA A 64 -9.84 -18.82 3.73
CA ALA A 64 -9.74 -18.99 5.18
C ALA A 64 -9.42 -20.43 5.61
N SER A 65 -9.90 -21.43 4.88
CA SER A 65 -9.62 -22.84 5.20
C SER A 65 -8.13 -23.23 5.01
N ASN A 66 -7.41 -22.47 4.20
CA ASN A 66 -5.97 -22.68 3.94
C ASN A 66 -5.06 -21.77 4.81
N ILE A 67 -5.65 -20.91 5.65
CA ILE A 67 -4.97 -19.80 6.33
C ILE A 67 -4.96 -19.96 7.86
N ASN A 68 -5.09 -21.16 8.39
CA ASN A 68 -5.06 -21.41 9.85
C ASN A 68 -3.78 -20.93 10.56
N GLU A 69 -2.78 -20.46 9.82
CA GLU A 69 -1.51 -19.98 10.36
C GLU A 69 -1.41 -18.43 10.44
N TYR A 70 -2.42 -17.66 10.00
CA TYR A 70 -2.33 -16.21 9.81
C TYR A 70 -2.89 -15.36 10.97
N ASN A 71 -3.01 -15.90 12.16
CA ASN A 71 -3.72 -15.24 13.27
C ASN A 71 -2.84 -14.57 14.33
N ASP A 72 -1.52 -14.67 14.23
CA ASP A 72 -0.64 -14.01 15.18
C ASP A 72 -0.34 -12.59 14.72
N LEU A 73 -0.85 -11.60 15.47
CA LEU A 73 -0.48 -10.21 15.28
C LEU A 73 0.98 -10.05 15.70
N GLU A 74 1.83 -9.63 14.77
CA GLU A 74 3.21 -9.25 15.11
C GLU A 74 3.20 -8.03 16.04
N GLU A 75 4.15 -8.00 16.96
CA GLU A 75 4.36 -6.86 17.83
C GLU A 75 4.77 -5.63 17.02
N LEU A 76 4.14 -4.49 17.30
CA LEU A 76 4.39 -3.23 16.60
C LEU A 76 5.76 -2.66 17.01
N ASP A 77 6.67 -2.54 16.04
CA ASP A 77 7.97 -1.90 16.21
C ASP A 77 7.88 -0.40 15.88
N LEU A 78 7.61 0.42 16.90
CA LEU A 78 7.47 1.88 16.75
C LEU A 78 8.77 2.57 16.31
N ASP A 79 9.93 2.04 16.68
CA ASP A 79 11.23 2.60 16.27
C ASP A 79 11.47 2.34 14.78
N TYR A 80 11.06 1.17 14.28
CA TYR A 80 11.11 0.86 12.86
C TYR A 80 10.11 1.70 12.05
N GLU A 81 8.87 1.86 12.56
CA GLU A 81 7.85 2.75 11.96
C GLU A 81 8.41 4.16 11.77
N LYS A 82 8.98 4.73 12.84
CA LYS A 82 9.59 6.05 12.78
C LYS A 82 10.77 6.11 11.80
N LYS A 83 11.63 5.10 11.79
CA LYS A 83 12.78 5.01 10.90
C LYS A 83 12.36 5.05 9.43
N VAL A 84 11.36 4.26 9.05
CA VAL A 84 10.88 4.22 7.66
C VAL A 84 10.26 5.56 7.28
N ALA A 85 9.43 6.15 8.14
CA ALA A 85 8.84 7.47 7.92
C ALA A 85 9.90 8.56 7.72
N ASP A 86 10.93 8.59 8.58
CA ASP A 86 12.06 9.54 8.47
C ASP A 86 12.83 9.34 7.13
N CYS A 87 12.99 8.09 6.67
CA CYS A 87 13.61 7.80 5.37
C CYS A 87 12.75 8.29 4.21
N VAL A 88 11.44 8.08 4.24
CA VAL A 88 10.51 8.58 3.22
C VAL A 88 10.57 10.11 3.13
N LEU A 89 10.56 10.80 4.27
CA LEU A 89 10.68 12.27 4.32
C LEU A 89 12.00 12.75 3.70
N LYS A 90 13.14 12.14 4.08
CA LYS A 90 14.45 12.51 3.51
C LYS A 90 14.54 12.24 2.01
N MET A 91 14.03 11.11 1.54
CA MET A 91 14.00 10.80 0.10
C MET A 91 13.11 11.78 -0.66
N SER A 92 12.03 12.27 -0.04
CA SER A 92 11.20 13.33 -0.61
C SER A 92 11.95 14.66 -0.71
N ASP A 93 12.71 15.04 0.31
CA ASP A 93 13.58 16.22 0.27
C ASP A 93 14.66 16.12 -0.83
N PHE A 94 15.20 14.92 -1.08
CA PHE A 94 16.15 14.64 -2.17
C PHE A 94 15.49 14.55 -3.55
N LYS A 95 14.17 14.64 -3.64
CA LYS A 95 13.40 14.47 -4.88
C LYS A 95 13.54 13.08 -5.54
N TYR A 96 13.85 12.07 -4.78
CA TYR A 96 13.87 10.69 -5.27
C TYR A 96 12.47 10.12 -5.43
N ILE A 97 11.54 10.47 -4.52
CA ILE A 97 10.15 10.00 -4.58
C ILE A 97 9.34 10.89 -5.53
N MET A 98 8.73 10.27 -6.53
CA MET A 98 7.81 10.91 -7.47
C MET A 98 6.37 10.84 -6.97
N SER A 99 5.97 9.67 -6.47
CA SER A 99 4.70 9.46 -5.79
C SER A 99 4.83 8.42 -4.69
N CYS A 100 3.92 8.48 -3.71
CA CYS A 100 3.97 7.63 -2.52
C CYS A 100 2.56 7.37 -1.99
N ASN A 101 2.30 6.14 -1.55
CA ASN A 101 1.09 5.78 -0.82
C ASN A 101 1.42 4.78 0.29
N ASP A 102 0.69 4.87 1.41
CA ASP A 102 0.80 3.90 2.50
C ASP A 102 0.23 2.53 2.11
N ILE A 103 0.76 1.49 2.72
CA ILE A 103 0.21 0.14 2.62
C ILE A 103 -0.64 -0.09 3.86
N SER A 104 -1.94 -0.15 3.67
CA SER A 104 -2.93 -0.41 4.70
C SER A 104 -3.85 -1.55 4.26
N ARG A 105 -5.12 -1.54 4.66
CA ARG A 105 -6.09 -2.58 4.27
C ARG A 105 -6.14 -2.75 2.75
N GLY A 106 -6.10 -4.01 2.31
CA GLY A 106 -6.04 -4.39 0.90
C GLY A 106 -4.61 -4.47 0.36
N GLY A 107 -3.61 -4.23 1.21
CA GLY A 107 -2.20 -4.47 0.91
C GLY A 107 -1.63 -3.60 -0.20
N VAL A 108 -0.56 -4.10 -0.79
CA VAL A 108 0.15 -3.48 -1.91
C VAL A 108 -0.76 -3.28 -3.11
N PHE A 109 -1.64 -4.27 -3.40
CA PHE A 109 -2.52 -4.19 -4.57
C PHE A 109 -3.46 -2.98 -4.51
N LEU A 110 -4.12 -2.77 -3.37
CA LEU A 110 -5.01 -1.62 -3.22
C LEU A 110 -4.23 -0.30 -3.23
N SER A 111 -3.01 -0.28 -2.69
CA SER A 111 -2.14 0.90 -2.77
C SER A 111 -1.77 1.23 -4.22
N LEU A 112 -1.45 0.23 -5.05
CA LEU A 112 -1.21 0.42 -6.49
C LEU A 112 -2.45 0.97 -7.22
N LEU A 113 -3.64 0.45 -6.91
CA LEU A 113 -4.89 0.95 -7.49
C LEU A 113 -5.18 2.39 -7.05
N LYS A 114 -4.93 2.74 -5.79
CA LYS A 114 -5.04 4.12 -5.29
C LYS A 114 -4.08 5.07 -6.02
N MET A 115 -2.88 4.60 -6.37
CA MET A 115 -1.88 5.39 -7.09
C MET A 115 -2.17 5.52 -8.58
N GLN A 116 -3.05 4.69 -9.14
CA GLN A 116 -3.44 4.76 -10.54
C GLN A 116 -3.93 6.17 -10.91
N TYR A 117 -3.53 6.64 -12.08
CA TYR A 117 -3.92 7.94 -12.63
C TYR A 117 -3.93 7.91 -14.16
N LYS A 118 -4.98 8.45 -14.76
CA LYS A 118 -5.19 8.46 -16.22
C LYS A 118 -5.08 7.05 -16.80
N ASP A 119 -4.23 6.90 -17.82
CA ASP A 119 -3.94 5.67 -18.55
C ASP A 119 -2.73 4.90 -17.99
N MET A 120 -2.27 5.23 -16.79
CA MET A 120 -1.14 4.54 -16.14
C MET A 120 -1.62 3.34 -15.34
N GLY A 121 -1.11 2.17 -15.70
CA GLY A 121 -1.24 0.93 -14.96
C GLY A 121 0.09 0.49 -14.38
N PHE A 122 0.23 -0.78 -14.08
CA PHE A 122 1.46 -1.31 -13.50
C PHE A 122 1.74 -2.75 -13.95
N LYS A 123 3.03 -3.06 -14.00
CA LYS A 123 3.55 -4.41 -14.17
C LYS A 123 4.39 -4.76 -12.96
N VAL A 124 3.96 -5.79 -12.22
CA VAL A 124 4.64 -6.22 -10.99
C VAL A 124 4.95 -7.71 -11.01
N ASN A 125 6.09 -8.06 -10.40
CA ASN A 125 6.50 -9.43 -10.19
C ASN A 125 6.72 -9.63 -8.69
N ILE A 126 5.98 -10.55 -8.10
CA ILE A 126 5.99 -10.87 -6.68
C ILE A 126 6.08 -12.39 -6.55
N PRO A 127 6.95 -12.93 -5.67
CA PRO A 127 7.14 -14.37 -5.53
C PRO A 127 5.85 -15.13 -5.28
N ASP A 128 5.03 -14.66 -4.34
CA ASP A 128 3.68 -15.17 -4.10
C ASP A 128 2.64 -14.06 -4.35
N PRO A 129 1.70 -14.25 -5.29
CA PRO A 129 0.66 -13.25 -5.55
C PRO A 129 -0.19 -12.88 -4.33
N ILE A 130 -0.29 -13.74 -3.33
CA ILE A 130 -1.02 -13.47 -2.10
C ILE A 130 -0.38 -12.34 -1.30
N ASP A 131 0.95 -12.15 -1.42
CA ASP A 131 1.69 -11.09 -0.75
C ASP A 131 1.24 -9.69 -1.18
N LEU A 132 0.61 -9.58 -2.36
CA LEU A 132 -0.01 -8.31 -2.80
C LEU A 132 -1.12 -7.82 -1.86
N PHE A 133 -1.72 -8.72 -1.10
CA PHE A 133 -2.84 -8.43 -0.22
C PHE A 133 -2.46 -8.41 1.26
N CYS A 134 -1.18 -8.65 1.56
CA CYS A 134 -0.67 -8.56 2.93
C CYS A 134 -0.53 -7.10 3.36
N GLU A 135 -0.79 -6.87 4.65
CA GLU A 135 -0.51 -5.59 5.29
C GLU A 135 0.97 -5.53 5.67
N TYR A 136 1.49 -4.32 5.83
CA TYR A 136 2.90 -4.08 6.15
C TYR A 136 2.99 -3.21 7.40
N SER A 137 3.98 -3.48 8.25
CA SER A 137 4.41 -2.52 9.26
C SER A 137 5.29 -1.47 8.60
N ALA A 138 5.01 -0.19 8.83
CA ALA A 138 5.67 0.94 8.18
C ALA A 138 5.71 0.82 6.64
N GLY A 139 4.65 0.26 6.04
CA GLY A 139 4.62 -0.05 4.62
C GLY A 139 4.30 1.14 3.73
N TYR A 140 5.10 1.32 2.68
CA TYR A 140 4.85 2.31 1.63
C TYR A 140 5.08 1.71 0.25
N VAL A 141 4.23 2.07 -0.71
CA VAL A 141 4.52 1.94 -2.14
C VAL A 141 5.05 3.28 -2.62
N ILE A 142 6.22 3.28 -3.24
CA ILE A 142 6.81 4.48 -3.80
C ILE A 142 7.12 4.31 -5.29
N GLU A 143 6.96 5.40 -6.02
CA GLU A 143 7.42 5.56 -7.39
C GLU A 143 8.73 6.34 -7.40
N ILE A 144 9.72 5.84 -8.12
CA ILE A 144 11.01 6.50 -8.32
C ILE A 144 11.40 6.47 -9.80
N ARG A 145 12.24 7.41 -10.22
CA ARG A 145 12.84 7.34 -11.56
C ARG A 145 13.78 6.14 -11.65
N ASN A 146 13.85 5.51 -12.81
CA ASN A 146 14.75 4.37 -13.02
C ASN A 146 16.23 4.74 -12.76
N GLU A 147 16.64 5.95 -13.12
CA GLU A 147 17.99 6.47 -12.88
C GLU A 147 18.36 6.63 -11.41
N ASP A 148 17.38 6.81 -10.53
CA ASP A 148 17.58 6.98 -9.09
C ASP A 148 17.63 5.67 -8.31
N LEU A 149 17.36 4.53 -8.94
CA LEU A 149 17.24 3.23 -8.28
C LEU A 149 18.47 2.89 -7.41
N ASN A 150 19.68 3.09 -7.93
CA ASN A 150 20.90 2.79 -7.19
C ASN A 150 21.09 3.71 -5.97
N ASN A 151 20.74 4.99 -6.10
CA ASN A 151 20.84 5.96 -5.02
C ASN A 151 19.85 5.65 -3.91
N VAL A 152 18.59 5.35 -4.28
CA VAL A 152 17.52 4.98 -3.36
C VAL A 152 17.85 3.68 -2.64
N SER A 153 18.26 2.64 -3.36
CA SER A 153 18.63 1.34 -2.80
C SER A 153 19.79 1.47 -1.79
N SER A 154 20.83 2.23 -2.16
CA SER A 154 21.97 2.49 -1.26
C SER A 154 21.55 3.28 -0.02
N PHE A 155 20.67 4.27 -0.17
CA PHE A 155 20.16 5.07 0.94
C PHE A 155 19.33 4.23 1.91
N LEU A 156 18.39 3.42 1.41
CA LEU A 156 17.54 2.55 2.21
C LEU A 156 18.37 1.49 2.97
N SER A 157 19.28 0.81 2.26
CA SER A 157 20.17 -0.19 2.87
C SER A 157 21.04 0.40 3.97
N LYS A 158 21.61 1.59 3.75
CA LYS A 158 22.43 2.30 4.76
C LYS A 158 21.64 2.66 6.02
N ASN A 159 20.35 2.92 5.89
CA ASN A 159 19.48 3.25 7.01
C ASN A 159 18.77 2.03 7.60
N GLY A 160 19.04 0.81 7.12
CA GLY A 160 18.44 -0.42 7.62
C GLY A 160 16.92 -0.48 7.39
N VAL A 161 16.45 0.05 6.27
CA VAL A 161 15.06 -0.02 5.84
C VAL A 161 14.92 -1.11 4.77
N GLY A 162 14.02 -2.06 5.01
CA GLY A 162 13.68 -3.10 4.05
C GLY A 162 12.97 -2.51 2.83
N TYR A 163 13.31 -3.02 1.65
CA TYR A 163 12.65 -2.61 0.41
C TYR A 163 12.71 -3.73 -0.64
N PHE A 164 11.75 -3.69 -1.57
CA PHE A 164 11.67 -4.60 -2.72
C PHE A 164 11.32 -3.78 -3.97
N GLU A 165 12.08 -3.94 -5.05
CA GLU A 165 11.64 -3.50 -6.38
C GLU A 165 10.62 -4.53 -6.88
N ILE A 166 9.38 -4.12 -7.03
CA ILE A 166 8.30 -5.02 -7.45
C ILE A 166 7.94 -4.88 -8.93
N GLY A 167 8.32 -3.78 -9.58
CA GLY A 167 8.01 -3.60 -10.98
C GLY A 167 8.11 -2.17 -11.48
N GLU A 168 7.26 -1.86 -12.44
CA GLU A 168 7.28 -0.58 -13.16
C GLU A 168 5.87 -0.11 -13.57
N ILE A 169 5.76 1.19 -13.83
CA ILE A 169 4.54 1.80 -14.34
C ILE A 169 4.48 1.60 -15.85
N ILE A 170 3.35 1.10 -16.32
CA ILE A 170 3.11 0.85 -17.75
C ILE A 170 1.83 1.54 -18.21
N LYS A 171 1.63 1.60 -19.54
CA LYS A 171 0.45 2.21 -20.12
C LYS A 171 -0.72 1.21 -20.20
N GLU A 172 -1.91 1.64 -19.76
CA GLU A 172 -3.22 0.98 -19.97
C GLU A 172 -3.21 -0.55 -19.77
N ASN A 173 -2.45 -1.03 -18.77
CA ASN A 173 -2.36 -2.45 -18.50
C ASN A 173 -2.11 -2.73 -17.02
N ILE A 174 -2.61 -3.86 -16.54
CA ILE A 174 -2.24 -4.43 -15.24
C ILE A 174 -1.68 -5.81 -15.51
N GLU A 175 -0.40 -5.98 -15.17
CA GLU A 175 0.31 -7.26 -15.35
C GLU A 175 0.91 -7.70 -14.01
N ILE A 176 0.55 -8.89 -13.56
CA ILE A 176 1.04 -9.51 -12.32
C ILE A 176 1.64 -10.87 -12.68
N ASN A 177 2.94 -11.05 -12.42
CA ASN A 177 3.65 -12.29 -12.71
C ASN A 177 3.41 -12.77 -14.16
N SER A 178 3.51 -11.85 -15.12
CA SER A 178 3.29 -12.09 -16.56
C SER A 178 1.84 -12.42 -16.95
N LYS A 179 0.90 -12.45 -16.01
CA LYS A 179 -0.53 -12.53 -16.32
C LYS A 179 -1.09 -11.13 -16.52
N LYS A 180 -1.77 -10.94 -17.65
CA LYS A 180 -2.45 -9.68 -17.96
C LYS A 180 -3.88 -9.73 -17.47
N PHE A 181 -4.32 -8.62 -16.90
CA PHE A 181 -5.68 -8.42 -16.42
C PHE A 181 -6.32 -7.29 -17.22
N ASP A 182 -7.65 -7.35 -17.36
CA ASP A 182 -8.36 -6.25 -18.00
C ASP A 182 -8.26 -4.99 -17.15
N TYR A 183 -7.54 -4.00 -17.69
CA TYR A 183 -7.28 -2.74 -17.02
C TYR A 183 -8.57 -2.00 -16.70
N PHE A 184 -9.46 -1.88 -17.70
CA PHE A 184 -10.70 -1.11 -17.55
C PHE A 184 -11.68 -1.78 -16.60
N ASP A 185 -11.75 -3.12 -16.62
CA ASP A 185 -12.60 -3.87 -15.70
C ASP A 185 -12.15 -3.67 -14.24
N ILE A 186 -10.85 -3.82 -13.96
CA ILE A 186 -10.31 -3.63 -12.61
C ILE A 186 -10.53 -2.19 -12.13
N ILE A 187 -10.20 -1.19 -12.96
CA ILE A 187 -10.32 0.21 -12.57
C ILE A 187 -11.78 0.62 -12.39
N ASN A 188 -12.66 0.18 -13.27
CA ASN A 188 -14.10 0.43 -13.12
C ASN A 188 -14.66 -0.23 -11.86
N ASN A 189 -14.28 -1.46 -11.58
CA ASN A 189 -14.71 -2.14 -10.35
C ASN A 189 -14.18 -1.41 -9.12
N TYR A 190 -12.93 -0.96 -9.13
CA TYR A 190 -12.36 -0.19 -8.02
C TYR A 190 -13.12 1.11 -7.75
N HIS A 191 -13.45 1.88 -8.79
CA HIS A 191 -14.12 3.18 -8.63
C HIS A 191 -15.63 3.08 -8.38
N ASN A 192 -16.31 2.10 -8.99
CA ASN A 192 -17.78 2.09 -9.06
C ASN A 192 -18.42 0.99 -8.18
N ASN A 193 -17.63 0.15 -7.53
CA ASN A 193 -18.19 -0.96 -6.75
C ASN A 193 -18.97 -0.49 -5.52
N PHE A 194 -18.60 0.66 -4.97
CA PHE A 194 -19.30 1.22 -3.82
C PHE A 194 -20.74 1.61 -4.15
N GLU A 195 -20.98 2.18 -5.34
CA GLU A 195 -22.33 2.52 -5.79
C GLU A 195 -23.23 1.30 -5.96
N LYS A 196 -22.66 0.14 -6.36
CA LYS A 196 -23.40 -1.12 -6.50
C LYS A 196 -23.81 -1.74 -5.16
N ILE A 197 -23.13 -1.38 -4.07
CA ILE A 197 -23.42 -1.90 -2.74
C ILE A 197 -24.51 -1.09 -2.04
N ILE A 198 -24.65 0.21 -2.40
CA ILE A 198 -25.59 1.13 -1.77
C ILE A 198 -26.96 1.14 -2.47
N ASN A 199 -27.02 0.72 -3.73
CA ASN A 199 -28.24 0.60 -4.54
C ASN A 199 -28.73 -0.86 -4.56
#